data_62f3051ee06e6e97a498a38de1d652d9
#
_entry.id   62f3051ee06e6e97a498a38de1d652d9
#
_cell.length_a   1.000
_cell.length_b   1.000
_cell.length_c   1.000
_cell.angle_alpha   90.00
_cell.angle_beta   90.00
_cell.angle_gamma   90.00
#
_symmetry.space_group_name_H-M   'P 1'
#
loop_
_entity.id
_entity.type
_entity.pdbx_description
1 polymer ?
#
loop_
_entity_poly.entity_id
_entity_poly.type
_entity_poly.pdbx_seq_one_letter_code
_entity_poly.pdbx_strand_id
1 'polypeptide(L)'
;MSDNTSANSIFLTLFGAWGKTGINCFLMITGYFMCTSKITFRKFLKLMGQIYLYRWVFFAIFLAAGYESISVSRIVKLIMPIWNIDNGFVSCFIVFWLTIPFLSILVQNMNQRQHQLLLLLTLGVYTICGTLPGFSIAFNYVSWFGVIFFIASYIRLYPHSIFERRSFWRWMTLLSIALAMASIIGLRLFFGERAKLGYNFVSDSNKFFAVAIAVCSFLWFKNMNLKYSKVINAIGAATFGVLLIHANSNAMRQWLWKDTVDVIGHYQTLTTGELMLFSTGVVLAIFIICNLIDQLRIATLEKWFFRWYDNKLSAKADALIQRLTK
;
A
#
# COMPACT_ATOMS: atom_id res chain seq x y z
N MET A 1 -14.83 0.34 28.89
CA MET A 1 -14.62 1.39 27.87
C MET A 1 -13.15 1.77 27.91
N SER A 2 -12.42 1.61 26.82
CA SER A 2 -11.02 2.08 26.77
C SER A 2 -11.05 3.61 26.73
N ASP A 3 -10.35 4.25 27.66
CA ASP A 3 -10.20 5.69 27.69
C ASP A 3 -9.45 6.15 26.43
N ASN A 4 -10.17 6.77 25.48
CA ASN A 4 -9.60 7.25 24.24
C ASN A 4 -8.59 8.40 24.41
N THR A 5 -8.53 8.98 25.60
CA THR A 5 -7.61 10.06 25.96
C THR A 5 -6.36 9.55 26.70
N SER A 6 -6.31 8.25 27.02
CA SER A 6 -5.14 7.66 27.66
C SER A 6 -3.89 7.77 26.78
N ALA A 7 -2.72 7.91 27.39
CA ALA A 7 -1.44 7.99 26.67
C ALA A 7 -1.20 6.78 25.76
N ASN A 8 -1.56 5.57 26.20
CA ASN A 8 -1.48 4.35 25.39
C ASN A 8 -2.38 4.42 24.16
N SER A 9 -3.62 4.94 24.30
CA SER A 9 -4.56 5.07 23.21
C SER A 9 -4.09 6.11 22.17
N ILE A 10 -3.59 7.27 22.64
CA ILE A 10 -3.02 8.31 21.77
C ILE A 10 -1.80 7.75 21.03
N PHE A 11 -0.89 7.08 21.74
CA PHE A 11 0.29 6.47 21.13
C PHE A 11 -0.09 5.47 20.03
N LEU A 12 -0.95 4.49 20.32
CA LEU A 12 -1.33 3.49 19.31
C LEU A 12 -2.02 4.11 18.08
N THR A 13 -2.78 5.17 18.27
CA THR A 13 -3.38 5.90 17.16
C THR A 13 -2.32 6.60 16.30
N LEU A 14 -1.36 7.28 16.93
CA LEU A 14 -0.23 7.88 16.24
C LEU A 14 0.63 6.84 15.53
N PHE A 15 0.91 5.72 16.18
CA PHE A 15 1.74 4.64 15.64
C PHE A 15 1.07 3.94 14.46
N GLY A 16 -0.25 3.72 14.52
CA GLY A 16 -1.02 3.05 13.47
C GLY A 16 -1.46 3.92 12.29
N ALA A 17 -1.35 5.25 12.39
CA ALA A 17 -1.88 6.19 11.40
C ALA A 17 -1.21 6.12 10.01
N TRP A 18 -0.01 5.55 9.91
CA TRP A 18 0.83 5.62 8.71
C TRP A 18 0.54 4.57 7.65
N GLY A 19 -0.25 3.54 7.95
CA GLY A 19 -0.56 2.46 7.02
C GLY A 19 -1.18 2.94 5.71
N LYS A 20 -2.07 3.91 5.78
CA LYS A 20 -2.75 4.48 4.61
C LYS A 20 -1.82 5.37 3.76
N THR A 21 -0.92 6.09 4.41
CA THR A 21 0.16 6.82 3.74
C THR A 21 1.11 5.87 3.01
N GLY A 22 1.46 4.73 3.63
CA GLY A 22 2.28 3.69 3.01
C GLY A 22 1.68 3.14 1.72
N ILE A 23 0.36 2.94 1.67
CA ILE A 23 -0.37 2.57 0.45
C ILE A 23 -0.12 3.60 -0.67
N ASN A 24 -0.30 4.89 -0.35
CA ASN A 24 -0.09 5.96 -1.31
C ASN A 24 1.36 6.03 -1.81
N CYS A 25 2.35 5.88 -0.91
CA CYS A 25 3.77 5.84 -1.30
C CYS A 25 4.07 4.70 -2.28
N PHE A 26 3.53 3.51 -2.02
CA PHE A 26 3.68 2.36 -2.91
C PHE A 26 3.07 2.62 -4.29
N LEU A 27 1.90 3.24 -4.33
CA LEU A 27 1.22 3.59 -5.57
C LEU A 27 1.89 4.75 -6.32
N MET A 28 2.47 5.73 -5.61
CA MET A 28 3.28 6.79 -6.21
C MET A 28 4.47 6.20 -6.97
N ILE A 29 5.19 5.25 -6.37
CA ILE A 29 6.31 4.54 -7.03
C ILE A 29 5.77 3.78 -8.25
N THR A 30 4.69 3.03 -8.08
CA THR A 30 4.07 2.26 -9.18
C THR A 30 3.68 3.17 -10.33
N GLY A 31 2.92 4.23 -10.08
CA GLY A 31 2.43 5.16 -11.09
C GLY A 31 3.58 5.89 -11.82
N TYR A 32 4.59 6.34 -11.06
CA TYR A 32 5.74 7.06 -11.60
C TYR A 32 6.54 6.23 -12.63
N PHE A 33 6.75 4.95 -12.35
CA PHE A 33 7.49 4.08 -13.27
C PHE A 33 6.60 3.43 -14.33
N MET A 34 5.37 3.11 -14.00
CA MET A 34 4.49 2.36 -14.91
C MET A 34 3.82 3.23 -15.98
N CYS A 35 3.69 4.54 -15.77
CA CYS A 35 3.06 5.42 -16.77
C CYS A 35 3.83 5.53 -18.08
N THR A 36 5.13 5.17 -18.10
CA THR A 36 5.98 5.12 -19.30
C THR A 36 6.48 3.72 -19.64
N SER A 37 6.14 2.71 -18.82
CA SER A 37 6.63 1.34 -18.98
C SER A 37 5.63 0.47 -19.72
N LYS A 38 6.10 -0.40 -20.60
CA LYS A 38 5.25 -1.44 -21.19
C LYS A 38 4.93 -2.52 -20.15
N ILE A 39 3.65 -2.88 -20.07
CA ILE A 39 3.20 -4.04 -19.30
C ILE A 39 3.46 -5.29 -20.15
N THR A 40 4.14 -6.27 -19.57
CA THR A 40 4.45 -7.54 -20.21
C THR A 40 3.73 -8.68 -19.48
N PHE A 41 3.43 -9.75 -20.19
CA PHE A 41 2.82 -10.94 -19.59
C PHE A 41 3.70 -11.54 -18.48
N ARG A 42 5.01 -11.44 -18.63
CA ARG A 42 5.97 -11.85 -17.59
C ARG A 42 5.77 -11.06 -16.26
N LYS A 43 5.54 -9.75 -16.35
CA LYS A 43 5.23 -8.94 -15.15
C LYS A 43 3.90 -9.33 -14.52
N PHE A 44 2.90 -9.65 -15.36
CA PHE A 44 1.59 -10.13 -14.88
C PHE A 44 1.73 -11.48 -14.18
N LEU A 45 2.43 -12.45 -14.79
CA LEU A 45 2.69 -13.75 -14.18
C LEU A 45 3.45 -13.63 -12.86
N LYS A 46 4.40 -12.69 -12.77
CA LYS A 46 5.12 -12.43 -11.52
C LYS A 46 4.17 -11.97 -10.42
N LEU A 47 3.32 -10.99 -10.71
CA LEU A 47 2.34 -10.47 -9.76
C LEU A 47 1.36 -11.56 -9.30
N MET A 48 0.73 -12.25 -10.27
CA MET A 48 -0.27 -13.29 -9.97
C MET A 48 0.34 -14.50 -9.28
N GLY A 49 1.51 -14.94 -9.72
CA GLY A 49 2.23 -16.06 -9.12
C GLY A 49 2.57 -15.79 -7.64
N GLN A 50 3.02 -14.59 -7.31
CA GLN A 50 3.29 -14.20 -5.93
C GLN A 50 2.02 -14.19 -5.08
N ILE A 51 0.93 -13.61 -5.59
CA ILE A 51 -0.36 -13.56 -4.90
C ILE A 51 -0.91 -14.96 -4.65
N TYR A 52 -0.97 -15.81 -5.67
CA TYR A 52 -1.48 -17.17 -5.54
C TYR A 52 -0.62 -18.03 -4.62
N LEU A 53 0.70 -17.93 -4.73
CA LEU A 53 1.61 -18.69 -3.87
C LEU A 53 1.29 -18.45 -2.39
N TYR A 54 1.26 -17.18 -1.97
CA TYR A 54 0.99 -16.86 -0.57
C TYR A 54 -0.43 -17.19 -0.14
N ARG A 55 -1.43 -17.01 -1.01
CA ARG A 55 -2.82 -17.39 -0.68
C ARG A 55 -2.96 -18.88 -0.40
N TRP A 56 -2.39 -19.72 -1.28
CA TRP A 56 -2.50 -21.17 -1.13
C TRP A 56 -1.62 -21.72 0.01
N VAL A 57 -0.40 -21.24 0.15
CA VAL A 57 0.51 -21.69 1.21
C VAL A 57 -0.08 -21.37 2.59
N PHE A 58 -0.51 -20.11 2.81
CA PHE A 58 -1.08 -19.75 4.10
C PHE A 58 -2.44 -20.39 4.36
N PHE A 59 -3.26 -20.58 3.33
CA PHE A 59 -4.50 -21.36 3.50
C PHE A 59 -4.19 -22.79 3.97
N ALA A 60 -3.24 -23.47 3.35
CA ALA A 60 -2.85 -24.82 3.75
C ALA A 60 -2.30 -24.87 5.19
N ILE A 61 -1.45 -23.89 5.57
CA ILE A 61 -0.91 -23.81 6.93
C ILE A 61 -2.03 -23.58 7.95
N PHE A 62 -2.93 -22.63 7.72
CA PHE A 62 -4.01 -22.33 8.66
C PHE A 62 -5.13 -23.37 8.67
N LEU A 63 -5.32 -24.10 7.57
CA LEU A 63 -6.19 -25.28 7.55
C LEU A 63 -5.63 -26.39 8.46
N ALA A 64 -4.35 -26.69 8.35
CA ALA A 64 -3.67 -27.66 9.18
C ALA A 64 -3.63 -27.25 10.67
N ALA A 65 -3.52 -25.96 10.94
CA ALA A 65 -3.52 -25.39 12.29
C ALA A 65 -4.93 -25.16 12.90
N GLY A 66 -6.01 -25.48 12.17
CA GLY A 66 -7.39 -25.35 12.67
C GLY A 66 -7.98 -23.94 12.66
N TYR A 67 -7.29 -22.95 12.07
CA TYR A 67 -7.81 -21.56 11.93
C TYR A 67 -8.71 -21.37 10.72
N GLU A 68 -8.65 -22.26 9.75
CA GLU A 68 -9.45 -22.21 8.52
C GLU A 68 -10.22 -23.51 8.33
N SER A 69 -11.32 -23.45 7.59
CA SER A 69 -12.12 -24.62 7.20
C SER A 69 -12.30 -24.69 5.70
N ILE A 70 -12.47 -25.91 5.18
CA ILE A 70 -12.77 -26.10 3.76
C ILE A 70 -14.27 -25.81 3.55
N SER A 71 -14.54 -24.84 2.68
CA SER A 71 -15.89 -24.57 2.18
C SER A 71 -15.82 -24.14 0.71
N VAL A 72 -16.91 -24.35 -0.02
CA VAL A 72 -17.01 -23.93 -1.43
C VAL A 72 -16.72 -22.44 -1.58
N SER A 73 -17.31 -21.59 -0.73
CA SER A 73 -17.06 -20.15 -0.73
C SER A 73 -15.59 -19.81 -0.49
N ARG A 74 -14.91 -20.56 0.38
CA ARG A 74 -13.48 -20.33 0.66
C ARG A 74 -12.61 -20.69 -0.52
N ILE A 75 -12.89 -21.84 -1.17
CA ILE A 75 -12.15 -22.28 -2.36
C ILE A 75 -12.37 -21.31 -3.53
N VAL A 76 -13.60 -20.87 -3.77
CA VAL A 76 -13.89 -19.85 -4.80
C VAL A 76 -13.09 -18.57 -4.54
N LYS A 77 -13.06 -18.08 -3.30
CA LYS A 77 -12.25 -16.90 -2.93
C LYS A 77 -10.75 -17.12 -3.13
N LEU A 78 -10.22 -18.33 -2.95
CA LEU A 78 -8.82 -18.65 -3.20
C LEU A 78 -8.49 -18.61 -4.70
N ILE A 79 -9.38 -19.16 -5.53
CA ILE A 79 -9.22 -19.20 -6.99
C ILE A 79 -9.41 -17.81 -7.61
N MET A 80 -10.36 -17.02 -7.10
CA MET A 80 -10.68 -15.69 -7.62
C MET A 80 -10.07 -14.59 -6.74
N PRO A 81 -8.85 -14.10 -7.04
CA PRO A 81 -8.17 -13.10 -6.21
C PRO A 81 -8.82 -11.70 -6.26
N ILE A 82 -9.77 -11.51 -7.19
CA ILE A 82 -10.53 -10.26 -7.38
C ILE A 82 -11.93 -10.30 -6.72
N TRP A 83 -12.19 -11.27 -5.84
CA TRP A 83 -13.52 -11.43 -5.22
C TRP A 83 -13.95 -10.22 -4.37
N ASN A 84 -13.00 -9.55 -3.71
CA ASN A 84 -13.26 -8.41 -2.83
C ASN A 84 -12.68 -7.11 -3.42
N ILE A 85 -13.30 -6.61 -4.48
CA ILE A 85 -12.90 -5.36 -5.15
C ILE A 85 -13.32 -4.12 -4.34
N ASP A 86 -14.27 -4.25 -3.43
CA ASP A 86 -14.77 -3.12 -2.66
C ASP A 86 -13.68 -2.55 -1.71
N ASN A 87 -13.11 -3.38 -0.83
CA ASN A 87 -12.18 -2.95 0.22
C ASN A 87 -10.87 -3.74 0.30
N GLY A 88 -10.70 -4.76 -0.54
CA GLY A 88 -9.51 -5.62 -0.53
C GLY A 88 -8.36 -4.99 -1.31
N PHE A 89 -7.29 -4.53 -0.63
CA PHE A 89 -6.13 -3.91 -1.28
C PHE A 89 -5.60 -4.74 -2.47
N VAL A 90 -5.35 -6.04 -2.27
CA VAL A 90 -4.78 -6.92 -3.31
C VAL A 90 -5.73 -7.05 -4.51
N SER A 91 -7.03 -7.25 -4.27
CA SER A 91 -8.03 -7.34 -5.33
C SER A 91 -8.12 -6.05 -6.15
N CYS A 92 -8.17 -4.91 -5.45
CA CYS A 92 -8.17 -3.60 -6.10
C CYS A 92 -6.86 -3.32 -6.85
N PHE A 93 -5.73 -3.75 -6.30
CA PHE A 93 -4.43 -3.58 -6.95
C PHE A 93 -4.32 -4.39 -8.24
N ILE A 94 -4.85 -5.62 -8.29
CA ILE A 94 -4.90 -6.42 -9.52
C ILE A 94 -5.72 -5.68 -10.59
N VAL A 95 -6.93 -5.22 -10.24
CA VAL A 95 -7.79 -4.49 -11.18
C VAL A 95 -7.10 -3.20 -11.65
N PHE A 96 -6.57 -2.40 -10.73
CA PHE A 96 -5.81 -1.21 -11.07
C PHE A 96 -4.62 -1.54 -11.98
N TRP A 97 -3.86 -2.60 -11.68
CA TRP A 97 -2.72 -3.00 -12.48
C TRP A 97 -3.12 -3.32 -13.94
N LEU A 98 -4.27 -3.98 -14.13
CA LEU A 98 -4.84 -4.26 -15.46
C LEU A 98 -5.32 -2.99 -16.17
N THR A 99 -5.69 -1.94 -15.45
CA THR A 99 -6.11 -0.64 -16.05
C THR A 99 -4.92 0.25 -16.41
N ILE A 100 -3.71 0.01 -15.89
CA ILE A 100 -2.53 0.85 -16.14
C ILE A 100 -2.25 1.11 -17.63
N PRO A 101 -2.34 0.15 -18.57
CA PRO A 101 -2.12 0.43 -19.99
C PRO A 101 -3.06 1.51 -20.52
N PHE A 102 -4.33 1.45 -20.17
CA PHE A 102 -5.35 2.42 -20.59
C PHE A 102 -5.13 3.79 -19.93
N LEU A 103 -4.83 3.80 -18.63
CA LEU A 103 -4.48 5.02 -17.92
C LEU A 103 -3.20 5.67 -18.48
N SER A 104 -2.23 4.86 -18.88
CA SER A 104 -0.98 5.35 -19.49
C SER A 104 -1.26 6.01 -20.85
N ILE A 105 -2.08 5.41 -21.69
CA ILE A 105 -2.52 6.00 -22.96
C ILE A 105 -3.23 7.34 -22.69
N LEU A 106 -4.14 7.37 -21.72
CA LEU A 106 -4.87 8.58 -21.35
C LEU A 106 -3.92 9.72 -20.97
N VAL A 107 -3.01 9.51 -20.01
CA VAL A 107 -2.13 10.58 -19.51
C VAL A 107 -1.05 10.99 -20.52
N GLN A 108 -0.62 10.11 -21.42
CA GLN A 108 0.35 10.42 -22.47
C GLN A 108 -0.26 11.22 -23.61
N ASN A 109 -1.57 11.13 -23.84
CA ASN A 109 -2.28 11.90 -24.88
C ASN A 109 -2.89 13.22 -24.34
N MET A 110 -2.82 13.47 -23.04
CA MET A 110 -3.22 14.76 -22.46
C MET A 110 -2.11 15.79 -22.58
N ASN A 111 -2.48 17.05 -22.81
CA ASN A 111 -1.57 18.15 -22.58
C ASN A 111 -1.48 18.47 -21.07
N GLN A 112 -0.47 19.26 -20.68
CA GLN A 112 -0.20 19.59 -19.28
C GLN A 112 -1.42 20.21 -18.57
N ARG A 113 -2.15 21.11 -19.25
CA ARG A 113 -3.31 21.79 -18.68
C ARG A 113 -4.49 20.83 -18.44
N GLN A 114 -4.74 19.94 -19.38
CA GLN A 114 -5.76 18.89 -19.21
C GLN A 114 -5.43 17.97 -18.02
N HIS A 115 -4.15 17.59 -17.88
CA HIS A 115 -3.73 16.77 -16.76
C HIS A 115 -3.86 17.51 -15.41
N GLN A 116 -3.54 18.82 -15.36
CA GLN A 116 -3.74 19.66 -14.17
C GLN A 116 -5.22 19.76 -13.80
N LEU A 117 -6.11 19.95 -14.79
CA LEU A 117 -7.56 19.98 -14.53
C LEU A 117 -8.08 18.64 -14.02
N LEU A 118 -7.60 17.51 -14.56
CA LEU A 118 -7.93 16.18 -14.06
C LEU A 118 -7.47 16.00 -12.60
N LEU A 119 -6.25 16.45 -12.26
CA LEU A 119 -5.76 16.43 -10.88
C LEU A 119 -6.59 17.31 -9.95
N LEU A 120 -6.91 18.53 -10.37
CA LEU A 120 -7.74 19.44 -9.57
C LEU A 120 -9.12 18.83 -9.29
N LEU A 121 -9.76 18.26 -10.30
CA LEU A 121 -11.06 17.60 -10.17
C LEU A 121 -10.98 16.40 -9.24
N THR A 122 -10.06 15.48 -9.49
CA THR A 122 -9.97 14.21 -8.76
C THR A 122 -9.52 14.44 -7.32
N LEU A 123 -8.54 15.31 -7.06
CA LEU A 123 -8.12 15.67 -5.70
C LEU A 123 -9.19 16.49 -4.99
N GLY A 124 -9.89 17.39 -5.68
CA GLY A 124 -11.02 18.13 -5.14
C GLY A 124 -12.10 17.18 -4.60
N VAL A 125 -12.55 16.23 -5.43
CA VAL A 125 -13.58 15.28 -5.04
C VAL A 125 -13.06 14.28 -3.99
N TYR A 126 -11.99 13.55 -4.28
CA TYR A 126 -11.58 12.44 -3.42
C TYR A 126 -10.86 12.89 -2.16
N THR A 127 -10.02 13.94 -2.24
CA THR A 127 -9.20 14.36 -1.08
C THR A 127 -9.86 15.50 -0.31
N ILE A 128 -10.24 16.61 -0.97
CA ILE A 128 -10.81 17.76 -0.26
C ILE A 128 -12.19 17.40 0.27
N CYS A 129 -13.14 17.05 -0.61
CA CYS A 129 -14.49 16.68 -0.16
C CYS A 129 -14.45 15.42 0.73
N GLY A 130 -13.58 14.44 0.43
CA GLY A 130 -13.41 13.25 1.24
C GLY A 130 -12.84 13.50 2.65
N THR A 131 -12.17 14.63 2.88
CA THR A 131 -11.60 15.00 4.19
C THR A 131 -12.51 15.90 4.98
N LEU A 132 -13.24 16.80 4.32
CA LEU A 132 -14.12 17.76 4.98
C LEU A 132 -15.34 17.06 5.58
N PRO A 133 -15.69 17.38 6.85
CA PRO A 133 -16.93 16.87 7.45
C PRO A 133 -18.17 17.35 6.67
N GLY A 134 -19.18 16.49 6.60
CA GLY A 134 -20.45 16.79 5.91
C GLY A 134 -20.50 16.35 4.45
N PHE A 135 -19.38 16.07 3.80
CA PHE A 135 -19.37 15.47 2.47
C PHE A 135 -19.32 13.94 2.56
N SER A 136 -20.16 13.29 1.76
CA SER A 136 -20.11 11.83 1.56
C SER A 136 -19.69 11.55 0.14
N ILE A 137 -18.60 10.82 -0.05
CA ILE A 137 -18.10 10.43 -1.36
C ILE A 137 -18.11 8.91 -1.50
N ALA A 138 -18.44 8.43 -2.69
CA ALA A 138 -18.22 7.03 -3.05
C ALA A 138 -16.72 6.79 -3.17
N PHE A 139 -16.14 5.98 -2.28
CA PHE A 139 -14.72 5.68 -2.24
C PHE A 139 -14.49 4.18 -2.40
N ASN A 140 -13.62 3.82 -3.34
CA ASN A 140 -13.02 2.49 -3.41
C ASN A 140 -11.54 2.60 -3.83
N TYR A 141 -10.78 1.57 -3.54
CA TYR A 141 -9.36 1.58 -3.82
C TYR A 141 -9.02 1.58 -5.31
N VAL A 142 -9.86 1.01 -6.19
CA VAL A 142 -9.57 0.99 -7.65
C VAL A 142 -9.52 2.41 -8.19
N SER A 143 -10.58 3.21 -7.93
CA SER A 143 -10.64 4.60 -8.37
C SER A 143 -9.57 5.47 -7.71
N TRP A 144 -9.32 5.24 -6.41
CA TRP A 144 -8.29 5.96 -5.67
C TRP A 144 -6.88 5.70 -6.22
N PHE A 145 -6.56 4.46 -6.57
CA PHE A 145 -5.28 4.10 -7.18
C PHE A 145 -5.07 4.81 -8.52
N GLY A 146 -6.15 5.01 -9.28
CA GLY A 146 -6.15 5.85 -10.49
C GLY A 146 -5.80 7.31 -10.17
N VAL A 147 -6.34 7.89 -9.11
CA VAL A 147 -6.01 9.27 -8.69
C VAL A 147 -4.52 9.40 -8.33
N ILE A 148 -3.98 8.47 -7.53
CA ILE A 148 -2.55 8.47 -7.20
C ILE A 148 -1.68 8.26 -8.46
N PHE A 149 -2.13 7.42 -9.40
CA PHE A 149 -1.46 7.25 -10.69
C PHE A 149 -1.40 8.57 -11.47
N PHE A 150 -2.47 9.37 -11.47
CA PHE A 150 -2.47 10.68 -12.13
C PHE A 150 -1.48 11.64 -11.48
N ILE A 151 -1.37 11.67 -10.14
CA ILE A 151 -0.37 12.49 -9.45
C ILE A 151 1.05 12.06 -9.86
N ALA A 152 1.33 10.77 -9.77
CA ALA A 152 2.66 10.22 -10.04
C ALA A 152 3.07 10.41 -11.50
N SER A 153 2.14 10.18 -12.45
CA SER A 153 2.38 10.37 -13.87
C SER A 153 2.56 11.85 -14.24
N TYR A 154 1.84 12.77 -13.58
CA TYR A 154 2.06 14.20 -13.77
C TYR A 154 3.49 14.61 -13.40
N ILE A 155 3.98 14.17 -12.24
CA ILE A 155 5.35 14.42 -11.79
C ILE A 155 6.38 13.85 -12.78
N ARG A 156 6.07 12.71 -13.41
CA ARG A 156 6.95 12.04 -14.37
C ARG A 156 6.97 12.71 -15.74
N LEU A 157 5.80 13.07 -16.25
CA LEU A 157 5.63 13.56 -17.64
C LEU A 157 5.91 15.06 -17.77
N TYR A 158 5.70 15.83 -16.69
CA TYR A 158 5.89 17.28 -16.69
C TYR A 158 6.91 17.69 -15.61
N PRO A 159 8.21 17.44 -15.86
CA PRO A 159 9.25 17.83 -14.91
C PRO A 159 9.24 19.33 -14.67
N HIS A 160 9.35 19.71 -13.41
CA HIS A 160 9.36 21.11 -12.97
C HIS A 160 10.42 21.31 -11.89
N SER A 161 11.12 22.46 -11.89
CA SER A 161 12.23 22.75 -10.98
C SER A 161 11.88 22.58 -9.50
N ILE A 162 10.62 22.83 -9.10
CA ILE A 162 10.18 22.62 -7.73
C ILE A 162 10.21 21.13 -7.35
N PHE A 163 9.91 20.22 -8.29
CA PHE A 163 9.93 18.78 -8.02
C PHE A 163 11.33 18.24 -7.75
N GLU A 164 12.37 19.00 -8.11
CA GLU A 164 13.78 18.63 -7.92
C GLU A 164 14.36 19.21 -6.61
N ARG A 165 13.65 20.06 -5.90
CA ARG A 165 14.11 20.72 -4.69
C ARG A 165 14.06 19.80 -3.47
N ARG A 166 15.06 18.92 -3.30
CA ARG A 166 15.14 17.95 -2.20
C ARG A 166 14.90 18.55 -0.81
N SER A 167 15.55 19.68 -0.49
CA SER A 167 15.43 20.32 0.83
C SER A 167 14.01 20.82 1.10
N PHE A 168 13.36 21.42 0.10
CA PHE A 168 11.97 21.85 0.19
C PHE A 168 11.05 20.67 0.53
N TRP A 169 11.13 19.55 -0.22
CA TRP A 169 10.26 18.39 0.00
C TRP A 169 10.57 17.66 1.30
N ARG A 170 11.82 17.69 1.78
CA ARG A 170 12.16 17.20 3.11
C ARG A 170 11.38 17.95 4.20
N TRP A 171 11.44 19.29 4.16
CA TRP A 171 10.76 20.11 5.15
C TRP A 171 9.23 20.01 5.04
N MET A 172 8.69 19.94 3.82
CA MET A 172 7.25 19.74 3.59
C MET A 172 6.79 18.38 4.11
N THR A 173 7.60 17.33 3.99
CA THR A 173 7.29 16.02 4.57
C THR A 173 7.25 16.10 6.10
N LEU A 174 8.29 16.65 6.71
CA LEU A 174 8.34 16.79 8.17
C LEU A 174 7.19 17.65 8.71
N LEU A 175 6.89 18.76 8.05
CA LEU A 175 5.77 19.62 8.40
C LEU A 175 4.42 18.87 8.29
N SER A 176 4.20 18.15 7.19
CA SER A 176 2.97 17.38 6.99
C SER A 176 2.81 16.27 8.05
N ILE A 177 3.90 15.61 8.44
CA ILE A 177 3.92 14.63 9.53
C ILE A 177 3.57 15.32 10.86
N ALA A 178 4.23 16.44 11.17
CA ALA A 178 3.98 17.18 12.41
C ALA A 178 2.53 17.66 12.51
N LEU A 179 1.97 18.21 11.43
CA LEU A 179 0.57 18.64 11.37
C LEU A 179 -0.42 17.45 11.48
N ALA A 180 -0.11 16.32 10.87
CA ALA A 180 -0.90 15.10 11.02
C ALA A 180 -0.90 14.62 12.49
N MET A 181 0.26 14.56 13.13
CA MET A 181 0.38 14.20 14.56
C MET A 181 -0.37 15.19 15.44
N ALA A 182 -0.19 16.49 15.22
CA ALA A 182 -0.90 17.54 15.95
C ALA A 182 -2.43 17.44 15.78
N SER A 183 -2.91 17.11 14.57
CA SER A 183 -4.35 16.90 14.31
C SER A 183 -4.90 15.69 15.06
N ILE A 184 -4.15 14.59 15.14
CA ILE A 184 -4.54 13.39 15.90
C ILE A 184 -4.63 13.70 17.38
N ILE A 185 -3.59 14.34 17.96
CA ILE A 185 -3.56 14.71 19.36
C ILE A 185 -4.70 15.70 19.68
N GLY A 186 -4.82 16.76 18.89
CA GLY A 186 -5.86 17.76 19.07
C GLY A 186 -7.27 17.17 19.02
N LEU A 187 -7.58 16.41 17.97
CA LEU A 187 -8.91 15.78 17.84
C LEU A 187 -9.20 14.79 18.96
N ARG A 188 -8.21 14.07 19.45
CA ARG A 188 -8.36 13.16 20.58
C ARG A 188 -8.62 13.90 21.89
N LEU A 189 -7.94 14.99 22.14
CA LEU A 189 -8.12 15.79 23.36
C LEU A 189 -9.45 16.54 23.36
N PHE A 190 -9.87 17.10 22.21
CA PHE A 190 -11.11 17.88 22.12
C PHE A 190 -12.38 17.03 21.91
N PHE A 191 -12.27 15.86 21.28
CA PHE A 191 -13.41 14.99 20.91
C PHE A 191 -13.26 13.56 21.42
N GLY A 192 -12.60 13.36 22.54
CA GLY A 192 -12.16 12.06 23.07
C GLY A 192 -13.17 10.93 23.07
N GLU A 193 -14.46 11.23 23.28
CA GLU A 193 -15.52 10.22 23.24
C GLU A 193 -15.89 9.76 21.83
N ARG A 194 -15.58 10.56 20.80
CA ARG A 194 -15.84 10.25 19.39
C ARG A 194 -14.58 9.70 18.72
N ALA A 195 -14.22 8.47 19.08
CA ALA A 195 -13.00 7.82 18.59
C ALA A 195 -12.78 7.87 17.06
N LYS A 196 -13.87 7.88 16.27
CA LYS A 196 -13.80 7.98 14.80
C LYS A 196 -13.27 9.33 14.31
N LEU A 197 -13.42 10.41 15.06
CA LEU A 197 -12.88 11.72 14.69
C LEU A 197 -11.40 11.86 15.02
N GLY A 198 -10.88 11.07 15.98
CA GLY A 198 -9.53 11.20 16.51
C GLY A 198 -8.39 11.02 15.50
N TYR A 199 -8.66 10.59 14.28
CA TYR A 199 -7.67 10.49 13.21
C TYR A 199 -8.27 10.76 11.81
N ASN A 200 -9.32 11.59 11.75
CA ASN A 200 -10.08 11.86 10.52
C ASN A 200 -9.19 12.26 9.33
N PHE A 201 -8.16 13.09 9.55
CA PHE A 201 -7.31 13.62 8.46
C PHE A 201 -6.29 12.61 7.90
N VAL A 202 -6.16 11.42 8.53
CA VAL A 202 -5.27 10.32 8.10
C VAL A 202 -5.98 8.97 8.10
N SER A 203 -7.27 8.93 8.37
CA SER A 203 -8.06 7.70 8.59
C SER A 203 -8.14 6.79 7.37
N ASP A 204 -8.02 7.36 6.16
CA ASP A 204 -7.97 6.61 4.91
C ASP A 204 -6.98 7.21 3.92
N SER A 205 -6.70 6.46 2.85
CA SER A 205 -5.67 6.81 1.86
C SER A 205 -5.97 8.13 1.12
N ASN A 206 -7.25 8.46 0.92
CA ASN A 206 -7.67 9.69 0.27
C ASN A 206 -7.65 10.93 1.18
N LYS A 207 -7.41 10.77 2.47
CA LYS A 207 -7.40 11.87 3.42
C LYS A 207 -6.20 12.80 3.20
N PHE A 208 -6.41 14.08 3.47
CA PHE A 208 -5.49 15.16 3.13
C PHE A 208 -4.04 14.88 3.56
N PHE A 209 -3.81 14.56 4.84
CA PHE A 209 -2.44 14.32 5.30
C PHE A 209 -1.86 13.00 4.80
N ALA A 210 -2.68 11.95 4.60
CA ALA A 210 -2.19 10.71 4.01
C ALA A 210 -1.67 10.95 2.57
N VAL A 211 -2.32 11.82 1.81
CA VAL A 211 -1.89 12.22 0.45
C VAL A 211 -0.69 13.15 0.50
N ALA A 212 -0.76 14.21 1.30
CA ALA A 212 0.31 15.21 1.40
C ALA A 212 1.64 14.58 1.81
N ILE A 213 1.63 13.74 2.86
CA ILE A 213 2.84 13.05 3.34
C ILE A 213 3.38 12.11 2.25
N ALA A 214 2.52 11.37 1.55
CA ALA A 214 2.95 10.44 0.51
C ALA A 214 3.58 11.18 -0.68
N VAL A 215 2.98 12.26 -1.15
CA VAL A 215 3.53 13.05 -2.28
C VAL A 215 4.83 13.74 -1.87
N CYS A 216 4.87 14.39 -0.71
CA CYS A 216 6.07 15.08 -0.23
C CYS A 216 7.22 14.12 0.02
N SER A 217 6.96 12.98 0.68
CA SER A 217 7.99 11.96 0.93
C SER A 217 8.47 11.32 -0.36
N PHE A 218 7.58 11.02 -1.32
CA PHE A 218 7.98 10.51 -2.62
C PHE A 218 8.94 11.48 -3.33
N LEU A 219 8.61 12.77 -3.38
CA LEU A 219 9.48 13.78 -3.99
C LEU A 219 10.79 13.99 -3.23
N TRP A 220 10.77 13.91 -1.91
CA TRP A 220 12.00 13.93 -1.12
C TRP A 220 12.91 12.75 -1.44
N PHE A 221 12.39 11.51 -1.36
CA PHE A 221 13.17 10.29 -1.62
C PHE A 221 13.62 10.18 -3.08
N LYS A 222 12.77 10.56 -4.05
CA LYS A 222 13.12 10.63 -5.48
C LYS A 222 14.40 11.43 -5.72
N ASN A 223 14.59 12.50 -4.96
CA ASN A 223 15.71 13.43 -5.12
C ASN A 223 16.89 13.14 -4.18
N MET A 224 16.89 12.00 -3.51
CA MET A 224 18.02 11.60 -2.66
C MET A 224 19.18 11.05 -3.52
N ASN A 225 20.38 11.63 -3.34
CA ASN A 225 21.62 11.10 -3.91
C ASN A 225 22.10 9.88 -3.11
N LEU A 226 21.41 8.74 -3.29
CA LEU A 226 21.82 7.48 -2.67
C LEU A 226 22.65 6.66 -3.66
N LYS A 227 23.81 6.18 -3.21
CA LYS A 227 24.56 5.17 -3.96
C LYS A 227 23.72 3.89 -4.06
N TYR A 228 23.89 3.17 -5.16
CA TYR A 228 23.24 1.86 -5.33
C TYR A 228 23.59 0.92 -4.16
N SER A 229 22.56 0.37 -3.54
CA SER A 229 22.69 -0.60 -2.45
C SER A 229 21.92 -1.88 -2.80
N LYS A 230 22.63 -3.00 -2.89
CA LYS A 230 22.01 -4.32 -3.10
C LYS A 230 21.00 -4.65 -2.00
N VAL A 231 21.31 -4.27 -0.76
CA VAL A 231 20.45 -4.55 0.41
C VAL A 231 19.15 -3.75 0.31
N ILE A 232 19.22 -2.44 0.07
CA ILE A 232 18.03 -1.59 -0.05
C ILE A 232 17.14 -2.08 -1.20
N ASN A 233 17.73 -2.43 -2.34
CA ASN A 233 16.97 -2.93 -3.49
C ASN A 233 16.35 -4.31 -3.21
N ALA A 234 17.02 -5.19 -2.49
CA ALA A 234 16.47 -6.49 -2.10
C ALA A 234 15.29 -6.32 -1.13
N ILE A 235 15.43 -5.44 -0.12
CA ILE A 235 14.34 -5.09 0.81
C ILE A 235 13.15 -4.51 0.04
N GLY A 236 13.40 -3.57 -0.86
CA GLY A 236 12.36 -2.94 -1.67
C GLY A 236 11.62 -3.94 -2.58
N ALA A 237 12.35 -4.87 -3.20
CA ALA A 237 11.77 -5.90 -4.05
C ALA A 237 10.81 -6.86 -3.31
N ALA A 238 11.03 -7.07 -2.00
CA ALA A 238 10.22 -7.93 -1.15
C ALA A 238 9.06 -7.21 -0.44
N THR A 239 8.94 -5.89 -0.56
CA THR A 239 7.94 -5.09 0.20
C THR A 239 6.49 -5.53 -0.06
N PHE A 240 6.15 -5.86 -1.31
CA PHE A 240 4.81 -6.37 -1.63
C PHE A 240 4.57 -7.76 -1.00
N GLY A 241 5.59 -8.61 -0.94
CA GLY A 241 5.55 -9.88 -0.23
C GLY A 241 5.30 -9.72 1.26
N VAL A 242 5.89 -8.73 1.91
CA VAL A 242 5.62 -8.42 3.32
C VAL A 242 4.12 -8.22 3.54
N LEU A 243 3.44 -7.42 2.69
CA LEU A 243 2.00 -7.23 2.75
C LEU A 243 1.22 -8.54 2.55
N LEU A 244 1.60 -9.32 1.54
CA LEU A 244 0.93 -10.58 1.20
C LEU A 244 1.06 -11.65 2.30
N ILE A 245 2.07 -11.55 3.15
CA ILE A 245 2.31 -12.47 4.27
C ILE A 245 1.52 -12.01 5.50
N HIS A 246 1.86 -10.87 6.11
CA HIS A 246 1.28 -10.48 7.40
C HIS A 246 -0.19 -10.06 7.34
N ALA A 247 -0.68 -9.63 6.19
CA ALA A 247 -2.08 -9.25 5.97
C ALA A 247 -2.85 -10.24 5.08
N ASN A 248 -2.38 -11.49 4.97
CA ASN A 248 -2.88 -12.51 4.05
C ASN A 248 -4.38 -12.80 4.19
N SER A 249 -4.85 -13.07 5.40
CA SER A 249 -6.22 -13.52 5.68
C SER A 249 -6.67 -13.09 7.07
N ASN A 250 -7.94 -13.33 7.39
CA ASN A 250 -8.45 -13.12 8.74
C ASN A 250 -7.82 -14.12 9.74
N ALA A 251 -7.55 -15.35 9.31
CA ALA A 251 -6.81 -16.33 10.11
C ALA A 251 -5.40 -15.85 10.46
N MET A 252 -4.66 -15.31 9.48
CA MET A 252 -3.36 -14.69 9.73
C MET A 252 -3.46 -13.54 10.74
N ARG A 253 -4.46 -12.67 10.59
CA ARG A 253 -4.65 -11.52 11.51
C ARG A 253 -4.99 -11.98 12.92
N GLN A 254 -5.83 -13.01 13.06
CA GLN A 254 -6.16 -13.58 14.36
C GLN A 254 -4.91 -14.19 14.99
N TRP A 255 -4.26 -15.12 14.30
CA TRP A 255 -3.05 -15.78 14.79
C TRP A 255 -1.95 -14.77 15.16
N LEU A 256 -1.66 -13.81 14.27
CA LEU A 256 -0.55 -12.88 14.49
C LEU A 256 -0.85 -11.88 15.61
N TRP A 257 -1.98 -11.15 15.52
CA TRP A 257 -2.25 -10.00 16.39
C TRP A 257 -2.94 -10.34 17.70
N LYS A 258 -3.72 -11.44 17.74
CA LYS A 258 -4.42 -11.85 18.96
C LYS A 258 -3.66 -12.95 19.68
N ASP A 259 -3.29 -14.03 18.97
CA ASP A 259 -2.82 -15.24 19.64
C ASP A 259 -1.29 -15.20 19.86
N THR A 260 -0.52 -14.55 18.96
CA THR A 260 0.95 -14.48 19.08
C THR A 260 1.42 -13.18 19.74
N VAL A 261 0.95 -12.02 19.26
CA VAL A 261 1.38 -10.71 19.75
C VAL A 261 0.58 -10.27 20.98
N ASP A 262 -0.64 -10.77 21.15
CA ASP A 262 -1.57 -10.37 22.22
C ASP A 262 -1.65 -8.85 22.45
N VAL A 263 -2.03 -8.14 21.38
CA VAL A 263 -2.09 -6.68 21.39
C VAL A 263 -2.96 -6.13 22.52
N ILE A 264 -4.06 -6.84 22.84
CA ILE A 264 -5.01 -6.38 23.86
C ILE A 264 -4.41 -6.53 25.26
N GLY A 265 -3.81 -7.68 25.57
CA GLY A 265 -3.16 -7.92 26.87
C GLY A 265 -2.01 -6.93 27.12
N HIS A 266 -1.15 -6.72 26.12
CA HIS A 266 -0.04 -5.77 26.25
C HIS A 266 -0.53 -4.31 26.35
N TYR A 267 -1.59 -3.93 25.64
CA TYR A 267 -2.20 -2.60 25.80
C TYR A 267 -2.67 -2.32 27.23
N GLN A 268 -3.20 -3.34 27.91
CA GLN A 268 -3.76 -3.21 29.25
C GLN A 268 -2.70 -3.25 30.37
N THR A 269 -1.58 -3.93 30.12
CA THR A 269 -0.59 -4.24 31.15
C THR A 269 0.68 -3.37 31.07
N LEU A 270 1.06 -2.92 29.87
CA LEU A 270 2.29 -2.16 29.67
C LEU A 270 2.11 -0.67 29.93
N THR A 271 3.12 -0.05 30.50
CA THR A 271 3.25 1.41 30.50
C THR A 271 3.43 1.95 29.08
N THR A 272 3.19 3.23 28.87
CA THR A 272 3.30 3.83 27.51
C THR A 272 4.70 3.67 26.92
N GLY A 273 5.77 3.80 27.73
CA GLY A 273 7.15 3.62 27.27
C GLY A 273 7.44 2.18 26.85
N GLU A 274 7.01 1.20 27.65
CA GLU A 274 7.15 -0.22 27.33
C GLU A 274 6.34 -0.58 26.08
N LEU A 275 5.12 -0.05 25.95
CA LEU A 275 4.25 -0.26 24.79
C LEU A 275 4.88 0.31 23.50
N MET A 276 5.57 1.47 23.59
CA MET A 276 6.32 2.04 22.47
C MET A 276 7.44 1.11 22.00
N LEU A 277 8.25 0.61 22.92
CA LEU A 277 9.35 -0.30 22.61
C LEU A 277 8.83 -1.63 22.06
N PHE A 278 7.84 -2.21 22.72
CA PHE A 278 7.20 -3.46 22.29
C PHE A 278 6.62 -3.35 20.88
N SER A 279 5.76 -2.35 20.63
CA SER A 279 5.10 -2.17 19.33
C SER A 279 6.12 -1.94 18.22
N THR A 280 7.15 -1.14 18.47
CA THR A 280 8.23 -0.91 17.50
C THR A 280 9.00 -2.20 17.21
N GLY A 281 9.37 -2.94 18.26
CA GLY A 281 10.06 -4.22 18.14
C GLY A 281 9.25 -5.25 17.34
N VAL A 282 7.96 -5.38 17.64
CA VAL A 282 7.05 -6.30 16.93
C VAL A 282 6.93 -5.94 15.45
N VAL A 283 6.71 -4.67 15.12
CA VAL A 283 6.58 -4.24 13.71
C VAL A 283 7.88 -4.47 12.93
N LEU A 284 9.04 -4.17 13.55
CA LEU A 284 10.34 -4.44 12.93
C LEU A 284 10.57 -5.95 12.74
N ALA A 285 10.26 -6.77 13.73
CA ALA A 285 10.40 -8.22 13.64
C ALA A 285 9.52 -8.80 12.54
N ILE A 286 8.25 -8.43 12.47
CA ILE A 286 7.31 -8.86 11.42
C ILE A 286 7.84 -8.43 10.05
N PHE A 287 8.28 -7.18 9.90
CA PHE A 287 8.82 -6.68 8.63
C PHE A 287 10.05 -7.49 8.18
N ILE A 288 11.00 -7.70 9.08
CA ILE A 288 12.24 -8.45 8.78
C ILE A 288 11.91 -9.90 8.41
N ILE A 289 11.10 -10.60 9.21
CA ILE A 289 10.73 -12.00 8.96
C ILE A 289 10.00 -12.13 7.62
N CYS A 290 8.97 -11.32 7.38
CA CYS A 290 8.23 -11.37 6.13
C CYS A 290 9.11 -11.00 4.91
N ASN A 291 10.02 -10.03 5.07
CA ASN A 291 10.95 -9.64 4.03
C ASN A 291 11.93 -10.79 3.69
N LEU A 292 12.49 -11.46 4.70
CA LEU A 292 13.38 -12.61 4.50
C LEU A 292 12.65 -13.78 3.81
N ILE A 293 11.42 -14.09 4.21
CA ILE A 293 10.61 -15.12 3.56
C ILE A 293 10.41 -14.79 2.08
N ASP A 294 10.06 -13.52 1.76
CA ASP A 294 9.86 -13.14 0.36
C ASP A 294 11.16 -13.08 -0.45
N GLN A 295 12.28 -12.67 0.15
CA GLN A 295 13.58 -12.75 -0.50
C GLN A 295 13.97 -14.21 -0.81
N LEU A 296 13.69 -15.14 0.09
CA LEU A 296 13.91 -16.56 -0.16
C LEU A 296 13.05 -17.05 -1.34
N ARG A 297 11.77 -16.67 -1.38
CA ARG A 297 10.88 -16.96 -2.53
C ARG A 297 11.46 -16.42 -3.84
N ILE A 298 11.93 -15.17 -3.85
CA ILE A 298 12.52 -14.53 -5.04
C ILE A 298 13.77 -15.29 -5.49
N ALA A 299 14.65 -15.65 -4.54
CA ALA A 299 15.91 -16.32 -4.84
C ALA A 299 15.75 -17.76 -5.33
N THR A 300 14.66 -18.44 -4.94
CA THR A 300 14.41 -19.86 -5.23
C THR A 300 13.28 -20.03 -6.24
N LEU A 301 12.02 -19.96 -5.79
CA LEU A 301 10.83 -20.29 -6.57
C LEU A 301 10.63 -19.38 -7.79
N GLU A 302 10.75 -18.06 -7.59
CA GLU A 302 10.57 -17.10 -8.68
C GLU A 302 11.66 -17.28 -9.74
N LYS A 303 12.91 -17.41 -9.32
CA LYS A 303 14.05 -17.60 -10.23
C LYS A 303 13.95 -18.91 -11.00
N TRP A 304 13.55 -20.02 -10.34
CA TRP A 304 13.33 -21.31 -10.98
C TRP A 304 12.20 -21.24 -12.00
N PHE A 305 11.03 -20.69 -11.61
CA PHE A 305 9.86 -20.55 -12.47
C PHE A 305 10.16 -19.71 -13.72
N PHE A 306 10.81 -18.56 -13.55
CA PHE A 306 11.10 -17.69 -14.69
C PHE A 306 12.21 -18.21 -15.60
N ARG A 307 13.16 -18.98 -15.10
CA ARG A 307 14.08 -19.72 -15.98
C ARG A 307 13.33 -20.71 -16.88
N TRP A 308 12.41 -21.46 -16.30
CA TRP A 308 11.58 -22.40 -17.06
C TRP A 308 10.67 -21.67 -18.08
N TYR A 309 10.01 -20.59 -17.65
CA TYR A 309 9.13 -19.76 -18.48
C TYR A 309 9.89 -19.14 -19.66
N ASP A 310 11.01 -18.49 -19.41
CA ASP A 310 11.81 -17.80 -20.42
C ASP A 310 12.31 -18.80 -21.49
N ASN A 311 12.64 -20.03 -21.08
CA ASN A 311 13.12 -21.08 -22.00
C ASN A 311 12.01 -21.74 -22.85
N LYS A 312 10.76 -21.84 -22.32
CA LYS A 312 9.70 -22.64 -22.99
C LYS A 312 8.50 -21.86 -23.49
N LEU A 313 8.14 -20.74 -22.86
CA LEU A 313 6.85 -20.09 -23.07
C LEU A 313 6.93 -18.63 -23.50
N SER A 314 8.03 -17.91 -23.29
CA SER A 314 8.11 -16.46 -23.52
C SER A 314 7.79 -16.09 -24.96
N ALA A 315 8.41 -16.75 -25.95
CA ALA A 315 8.18 -16.47 -27.37
C ALA A 315 6.73 -16.72 -27.80
N LYS A 316 6.08 -17.78 -27.28
CA LYS A 316 4.66 -18.09 -27.59
C LYS A 316 3.70 -17.07 -26.96
N ALA A 317 3.98 -16.65 -25.71
CA ALA A 317 3.17 -15.68 -24.99
C ALA A 317 3.26 -14.30 -25.64
N ASP A 318 4.46 -13.87 -26.02
CA ASP A 318 4.67 -12.58 -26.70
C ASP A 318 4.00 -12.55 -28.08
N ALA A 319 4.05 -13.65 -28.84
CA ALA A 319 3.34 -13.79 -30.11
C ALA A 319 1.82 -13.73 -29.95
N LEU A 320 1.26 -14.35 -28.88
CA LEU A 320 -0.17 -14.29 -28.59
C LEU A 320 -0.61 -12.86 -28.23
N ILE A 321 0.13 -12.17 -27.39
CA ILE A 321 -0.17 -10.78 -27.00
C ILE A 321 -0.11 -9.87 -28.23
N GLN A 322 0.90 -10.01 -29.09
CA GLN A 322 0.98 -9.23 -30.33
C GLN A 322 -0.21 -9.45 -31.25
N ARG A 323 -0.81 -10.65 -31.26
CA ARG A 323 -2.04 -10.94 -32.03
C ARG A 323 -3.28 -10.31 -31.41
N LEU A 324 -3.35 -10.18 -30.10
CA LEU A 324 -4.50 -9.60 -29.37
C LEU A 324 -4.47 -8.06 -29.31
N THR A 325 -3.29 -7.46 -29.56
CA THR A 325 -3.08 -6.00 -29.48
C THR A 325 -2.98 -5.32 -30.84
N LYS A 326 -3.05 -6.11 -31.92
CA LYS A 326 -3.27 -5.63 -33.30
C LYS A 326 -4.76 -5.58 -33.62
#